data_8ea1247afd4ef1d4d62cd2935172708d
#
_entry.id   8ea1247afd4ef1d4d62cd2935172708d
#
_cell.length_a   1.000
_cell.length_b   1.000
_cell.length_c   1.000
_cell.angle_alpha   90.00
_cell.angle_beta   90.00
_cell.angle_gamma   90.00
#
_symmetry.space_group_name_H-M   'P 1'
#
loop_
_entity.id
_entity.type
_entity.pdbx_description
1 polymer ?
#
loop_
_entity_poly.entity_id
_entity_poly.type
_entity_poly.pdbx_seq_one_letter_code
_entity_poly.pdbx_strand_id
1 'polypeptide(L)'
;MRLWHRAFLERRPSLSLGLFRLAVAFTVGAHVIPSFFQMEDNYLSTAFKTQNPSFFPLPILRLVAESPDGVVWAFVILFHLSLAAFTLGLYAHVSCLLLTLSCYYFYALNNYHIGTLSFDILLVTLFLMCVMSYHGDFLSLDSLRRGELRAYKRLRPFFIQRLLQLQLAWTFWYTALSKVTAGGNWLTDNPYYYLMHDPPIGVVRDFPLRAWLGQHPALCHQLGVVLLAFEAAVPFLWFIPRTRPLGLALGIAFQLMLWATLHVPTIFLFLFPSLMLLFIRPEALVRWIEARQAAHAARGRGVLIYDGRCGFCVASVRRLQILDLFGWVDPLDFHAQPDL
;
A
#
# COMPACT_ATOMS: atom_id res chain seq x y z
N MET A 1 -19.11 1.93 24.70
CA MET A 1 -17.71 2.41 24.89
C MET A 1 -16.65 1.30 24.81
N ARG A 2 -16.78 0.14 25.47
CA ARG A 2 -15.72 -0.91 25.49
C ARG A 2 -15.38 -1.49 24.11
N LEU A 3 -16.36 -1.67 23.20
CA LEU A 3 -16.11 -2.19 21.83
C LEU A 3 -15.35 -1.19 20.96
N TRP A 4 -15.72 0.09 21.01
CA TRP A 4 -15.03 1.16 20.29
C TRP A 4 -13.58 1.30 20.74
N HIS A 5 -13.35 1.30 22.06
CA HIS A 5 -11.99 1.37 22.61
C HIS A 5 -11.12 0.21 22.12
N ARG A 6 -11.62 -1.03 22.15
CA ARG A 6 -10.90 -2.21 21.63
C ARG A 6 -10.67 -2.14 20.13
N ALA A 7 -11.65 -1.61 19.38
CA ALA A 7 -11.54 -1.56 17.92
C ALA A 7 -10.53 -0.53 17.43
N PHE A 8 -10.36 0.61 18.11
CA PHE A 8 -9.61 1.75 17.62
C PHE A 8 -8.44 2.20 18.52
N LEU A 9 -8.59 2.12 19.85
CA LEU A 9 -7.63 2.71 20.79
C LEU A 9 -6.73 1.67 21.47
N GLU A 10 -7.00 0.38 21.30
CA GLU A 10 -6.13 -0.67 21.81
C GLU A 10 -4.73 -0.51 21.23
N ARG A 11 -3.71 -0.59 22.08
CA ARG A 11 -2.31 -0.49 21.63
C ARG A 11 -1.85 -1.82 21.07
N ARG A 12 -1.32 -1.79 19.85
CA ARG A 12 -0.79 -2.97 19.14
C ARG A 12 0.57 -2.67 18.53
N PRO A 13 1.37 -3.69 18.19
CA PRO A 13 2.65 -3.48 17.53
C PRO A 13 2.48 -2.74 16.20
N SER A 14 3.31 -1.70 15.97
CA SER A 14 3.22 -0.84 14.78
C SER A 14 3.95 -1.39 13.55
N LEU A 15 4.58 -2.59 13.66
CA LEU A 15 5.39 -3.15 12.57
C LEU A 15 4.62 -3.32 11.25
N SER A 16 3.31 -3.60 11.30
CA SER A 16 2.46 -3.71 10.10
C SER A 16 2.44 -2.41 9.29
N LEU A 17 2.48 -1.25 9.96
CA LEU A 17 2.52 0.06 9.28
C LEU A 17 3.87 0.31 8.61
N GLY A 18 4.97 -0.17 9.19
CA GLY A 18 6.29 -0.10 8.56
C GLY A 18 6.37 -0.95 7.28
N LEU A 19 5.85 -2.18 7.32
CA LEU A 19 5.73 -3.03 6.13
C LEU A 19 4.79 -2.42 5.08
N PHE A 20 3.67 -1.88 5.52
CA PHE A 20 2.70 -1.22 4.66
C PHE A 20 3.32 0.01 3.96
N ARG A 21 4.16 0.80 4.65
CA ARG A 21 4.91 1.91 4.04
C ARG A 21 5.72 1.43 2.84
N LEU A 22 6.46 0.33 2.97
CA LEU A 22 7.27 -0.22 1.87
C LEU A 22 6.39 -0.65 0.69
N ALA A 23 5.27 -1.30 0.97
CA ALA A 23 4.32 -1.72 -0.06
C ALA A 23 3.67 -0.54 -0.78
N VAL A 24 3.30 0.53 -0.04
CA VAL A 24 2.77 1.77 -0.63
C VAL A 24 3.85 2.49 -1.43
N ALA A 25 5.08 2.57 -0.94
CA ALA A 25 6.19 3.18 -1.69
C ALA A 25 6.43 2.47 -3.03
N PHE A 26 6.42 1.13 -3.02
CA PHE A 26 6.49 0.34 -4.24
C PHE A 26 5.32 0.64 -5.18
N THR A 27 4.10 0.69 -4.66
CA THR A 27 2.89 1.00 -5.44
C THR A 27 2.98 2.37 -6.12
N VAL A 28 3.38 3.39 -5.35
CA VAL A 28 3.56 4.76 -5.86
C VAL A 28 4.62 4.78 -6.96
N GLY A 29 5.79 4.19 -6.71
CA GLY A 29 6.88 4.13 -7.68
C GLY A 29 6.48 3.40 -8.96
N ALA A 30 5.89 2.21 -8.84
CA ALA A 30 5.48 1.39 -9.97
C ALA A 30 4.38 2.03 -10.83
N HIS A 31 3.56 2.91 -10.25
CA HIS A 31 2.48 3.57 -10.98
C HIS A 31 2.90 4.93 -11.54
N VAL A 32 3.57 5.77 -10.76
CA VAL A 32 3.84 7.16 -11.14
C VAL A 32 5.11 7.30 -11.98
N ILE A 33 6.19 6.57 -11.65
CA ILE A 33 7.47 6.71 -12.40
C ILE A 33 7.32 6.44 -13.90
N PRO A 34 6.56 5.42 -14.37
CA PRO A 34 6.40 5.20 -15.81
C PRO A 34 5.81 6.39 -16.57
N SER A 35 4.95 7.20 -15.92
CA SER A 35 4.38 8.38 -16.56
C SER A 35 5.41 9.47 -16.85
N PHE A 36 6.56 9.45 -16.16
CA PHE A 36 7.66 10.40 -16.39
C PHE A 36 8.54 10.06 -17.59
N PHE A 37 8.43 8.86 -18.17
CA PHE A 37 9.14 8.54 -19.41
C PHE A 37 8.54 9.24 -20.63
N GLN A 38 7.35 9.80 -20.51
CA GLN A 38 6.64 10.53 -21.54
C GLN A 38 6.25 11.92 -21.02
N MET A 39 7.25 12.68 -20.51
CA MET A 39 7.00 13.98 -19.87
C MET A 39 6.37 15.00 -20.83
N GLU A 40 6.83 15.04 -22.09
CA GLU A 40 6.33 15.97 -23.11
C GLU A 40 4.85 15.73 -23.43
N ASP A 41 4.43 14.47 -23.46
CA ASP A 41 3.06 14.08 -23.76
C ASP A 41 2.14 14.18 -22.52
N ASN A 42 2.69 14.00 -21.32
CA ASN A 42 1.88 13.87 -20.12
C ASN A 42 1.80 15.16 -19.29
N TYR A 43 2.89 15.92 -19.17
CA TYR A 43 2.99 16.93 -18.11
C TYR A 43 3.52 18.29 -18.53
N LEU A 44 4.35 18.39 -19.59
CA LEU A 44 4.94 19.66 -19.99
C LEU A 44 3.93 20.55 -20.73
N SER A 45 4.34 21.74 -21.09
CA SER A 45 3.48 22.76 -21.74
C SER A 45 2.90 22.30 -23.08
N THR A 46 3.56 21.37 -23.76
CA THR A 46 3.11 20.75 -25.02
C THR A 46 2.04 19.66 -24.81
N ALA A 47 1.88 19.16 -23.59
CA ALA A 47 0.96 18.07 -23.29
C ALA A 47 -0.52 18.51 -23.43
N PHE A 48 -1.34 17.63 -24.01
CA PHE A 48 -2.78 17.77 -23.93
C PHE A 48 -3.27 17.35 -22.55
N LYS A 49 -3.48 18.34 -21.68
CA LYS A 49 -3.87 18.13 -20.29
C LYS A 49 -5.38 18.06 -20.16
N THR A 50 -5.90 16.92 -19.71
CA THR A 50 -7.31 16.74 -19.39
C THR A 50 -7.49 16.45 -17.92
N GLN A 51 -8.59 16.93 -17.36
CA GLN A 51 -8.98 16.64 -15.99
C GLN A 51 -10.30 15.87 -16.01
N ASN A 52 -10.24 14.61 -15.60
CA ASN A 52 -11.45 13.82 -15.37
C ASN A 52 -12.10 14.23 -14.03
N PRO A 53 -13.43 14.14 -13.90
CA PRO A 53 -14.09 14.30 -12.62
C PRO A 53 -13.46 13.38 -11.57
N SER A 54 -13.02 13.96 -10.47
CA SER A 54 -12.39 13.23 -9.38
C SER A 54 -13.07 13.50 -8.05
N PHE A 55 -12.76 12.69 -7.04
CA PHE A 55 -13.22 12.88 -5.66
C PHE A 55 -12.66 14.17 -5.01
N PHE A 56 -11.61 14.76 -5.58
CA PHE A 56 -10.96 15.95 -5.05
C PHE A 56 -11.02 17.13 -6.02
N PRO A 57 -12.22 17.69 -6.32
CA PRO A 57 -12.34 18.88 -7.14
C PRO A 57 -11.92 20.09 -6.30
N LEU A 58 -10.64 20.49 -6.38
CA LEU A 58 -10.17 21.69 -5.72
C LEU A 58 -9.99 22.84 -6.74
N PRO A 59 -10.36 24.07 -6.38
CA PRO A 59 -10.18 25.25 -7.26
C PRO A 59 -8.73 25.45 -7.71
N ILE A 60 -7.76 24.98 -6.92
CA ILE A 60 -6.33 25.05 -7.16
C ILE A 60 -5.87 24.24 -8.40
N LEU A 61 -6.70 23.30 -8.88
CA LEU A 61 -6.37 22.44 -10.02
C LEU A 61 -6.05 23.24 -11.29
N ARG A 62 -6.78 24.35 -11.52
CA ARG A 62 -6.54 25.20 -12.70
C ARG A 62 -5.17 25.88 -12.65
N LEU A 63 -4.78 26.41 -11.49
CA LEU A 63 -3.47 27.04 -11.32
C LEU A 63 -2.32 26.04 -11.51
N VAL A 64 -2.50 24.80 -11.07
CA VAL A 64 -1.51 23.74 -11.24
C VAL A 64 -1.40 23.31 -12.71
N ALA A 65 -2.52 23.23 -13.45
CA ALA A 65 -2.53 22.84 -14.86
C ALA A 65 -1.73 23.81 -15.75
N GLU A 66 -1.62 25.09 -15.36
CA GLU A 66 -0.88 26.13 -16.08
C GLU A 66 0.58 26.29 -15.58
N SER A 67 1.09 25.34 -14.79
CA SER A 67 2.45 25.41 -14.22
C SER A 67 3.51 25.46 -15.33
N PRO A 68 4.51 26.36 -15.23
CA PRO A 68 5.67 26.38 -16.12
C PRO A 68 6.47 25.07 -16.03
N ASP A 69 7.11 24.66 -17.14
CA ASP A 69 7.88 23.40 -17.23
C ASP A 69 8.96 23.28 -16.16
N GLY A 70 9.62 24.41 -15.79
CA GLY A 70 10.60 24.42 -14.70
C GLY A 70 10.02 24.01 -13.33
N VAL A 71 8.76 24.37 -13.06
CA VAL A 71 8.06 23.95 -11.83
C VAL A 71 7.72 22.46 -11.91
N VAL A 72 7.29 21.96 -13.07
CA VAL A 72 7.02 20.53 -13.29
C VAL A 72 8.28 19.71 -12.99
N TRP A 73 9.44 20.10 -13.54
CA TRP A 73 10.71 19.41 -13.27
C TRP A 73 11.13 19.48 -11.79
N ALA A 74 10.90 20.58 -11.11
CA ALA A 74 11.15 20.69 -9.67
C ALA A 74 10.30 19.67 -8.88
N PHE A 75 9.03 19.47 -9.26
CA PHE A 75 8.18 18.48 -8.65
C PHE A 75 8.56 17.04 -9.01
N VAL A 76 9.12 16.77 -10.18
CA VAL A 76 9.70 15.45 -10.53
C VAL A 76 10.86 15.12 -9.58
N ILE A 77 11.77 16.07 -9.35
CA ILE A 77 12.89 15.89 -8.42
C ILE A 77 12.36 15.69 -6.99
N LEU A 78 11.43 16.53 -6.55
CA LEU A 78 10.81 16.43 -5.22
C LEU A 78 10.13 15.08 -5.03
N PHE A 79 9.41 14.58 -6.03
CA PHE A 79 8.79 13.26 -6.02
C PHE A 79 9.81 12.15 -5.78
N HIS A 80 10.90 12.11 -6.56
CA HIS A 80 11.91 11.05 -6.43
C HIS A 80 12.63 11.10 -5.07
N LEU A 81 12.99 12.29 -4.60
CA LEU A 81 13.64 12.45 -3.31
C LEU A 81 12.70 12.07 -2.15
N SER A 82 11.44 12.50 -2.22
CA SER A 82 10.44 12.17 -1.19
C SER A 82 10.08 10.69 -1.21
N LEU A 83 9.97 10.06 -2.38
CA LEU A 83 9.73 8.61 -2.52
C LEU A 83 10.90 7.81 -1.94
N ALA A 84 12.14 8.16 -2.25
CA ALA A 84 13.32 7.51 -1.70
C ALA A 84 13.38 7.67 -0.17
N ALA A 85 13.18 8.89 0.35
CA ALA A 85 13.15 9.17 1.78
C ALA A 85 12.01 8.43 2.49
N PHE A 86 10.83 8.39 1.89
CA PHE A 86 9.67 7.65 2.41
C PHE A 86 9.92 6.15 2.44
N THR A 87 10.49 5.58 1.38
CA THR A 87 10.87 4.16 1.32
C THR A 87 11.85 3.80 2.42
N LEU A 88 12.89 4.60 2.59
CA LEU A 88 13.90 4.41 3.64
C LEU A 88 13.37 4.75 5.05
N GLY A 89 12.22 5.40 5.15
CA GLY A 89 11.67 5.88 6.42
C GLY A 89 12.55 6.95 7.08
N LEU A 90 13.10 7.84 6.26
CA LEU A 90 13.88 8.99 6.69
C LEU A 90 12.96 10.19 6.87
N TYR A 91 12.90 10.76 8.09
CA TYR A 91 11.91 11.77 8.46
C TYR A 91 10.51 11.36 7.98
N ALA A 92 10.09 10.15 8.39
CA ALA A 92 8.99 9.41 7.78
C ALA A 92 7.71 10.22 7.54
N HIS A 93 7.30 11.07 8.49
CA HIS A 93 6.11 11.92 8.32
C HIS A 93 6.32 13.04 7.29
N VAL A 94 7.49 13.67 7.29
CA VAL A 94 7.80 14.77 6.35
C VAL A 94 7.93 14.23 4.94
N SER A 95 8.65 13.11 4.77
CA SER A 95 8.79 12.46 3.45
C SER A 95 7.44 11.98 2.91
N CYS A 96 6.55 11.47 3.77
CA CYS A 96 5.19 11.11 3.41
C CYS A 96 4.39 12.34 2.94
N LEU A 97 4.47 13.46 3.67
CA LEU A 97 3.80 14.71 3.29
C LEU A 97 4.27 15.22 1.94
N LEU A 98 5.59 15.30 1.73
CA LEU A 98 6.17 15.76 0.47
C LEU A 98 5.80 14.83 -0.69
N LEU A 99 5.78 13.51 -0.45
CA LEU A 99 5.33 12.55 -1.44
C LEU A 99 3.85 12.72 -1.77
N THR A 100 3.00 12.93 -0.76
CA THR A 100 1.56 13.19 -0.95
C THR A 100 1.33 14.44 -1.78
N LEU A 101 2.02 15.53 -1.46
CA LEU A 101 1.93 16.80 -2.21
C LEU A 101 2.41 16.62 -3.66
N SER A 102 3.49 15.88 -3.87
CA SER A 102 4.00 15.61 -5.22
C SER A 102 3.03 14.74 -6.03
N CYS A 103 2.50 13.67 -5.44
CA CYS A 103 1.47 12.84 -6.08
C CYS A 103 0.22 13.66 -6.43
N TYR A 104 -0.21 14.52 -5.50
CA TYR A 104 -1.35 15.39 -5.72
C TYR A 104 -1.07 16.43 -6.82
N TYR A 105 0.15 16.97 -6.89
CA TYR A 105 0.55 17.91 -7.94
C TYR A 105 0.41 17.29 -9.34
N PHE A 106 0.96 16.08 -9.57
CA PHE A 106 0.85 15.41 -10.86
C PHE A 106 -0.59 15.01 -11.19
N TYR A 107 -1.35 14.61 -10.18
CA TYR A 107 -2.78 14.36 -10.33
C TYR A 107 -3.55 15.63 -10.74
N ALA A 108 -3.23 16.78 -10.13
CA ALA A 108 -3.84 18.04 -10.45
C ALA A 108 -3.39 18.58 -11.82
N LEU A 109 -2.14 18.31 -12.20
CA LEU A 109 -1.56 18.76 -13.46
C LEU A 109 -2.20 18.07 -14.67
N ASN A 110 -2.34 16.74 -14.61
CA ASN A 110 -3.00 15.95 -15.64
C ASN A 110 -3.42 14.58 -15.08
N ASN A 111 -4.69 14.43 -14.77
CA ASN A 111 -5.19 13.18 -14.20
C ASN A 111 -5.62 12.14 -15.24
N TYR A 112 -5.45 12.41 -16.54
CA TYR A 112 -5.81 11.46 -17.59
C TYR A 112 -5.02 10.14 -17.48
N HIS A 113 -3.72 10.22 -17.20
CA HIS A 113 -2.84 9.06 -17.14
C HIS A 113 -2.78 8.40 -15.77
N ILE A 114 -2.91 9.18 -14.71
CA ILE A 114 -2.79 8.67 -13.32
C ILE A 114 -4.10 8.75 -12.53
N GLY A 115 -5.05 9.56 -13.01
CA GLY A 115 -6.31 9.84 -12.32
C GLY A 115 -7.33 8.72 -12.48
N THR A 116 -7.27 7.75 -11.59
CA THR A 116 -8.26 6.69 -11.47
C THR A 116 -8.82 6.69 -10.05
N LEU A 117 -9.97 6.05 -9.83
CA LEU A 117 -10.50 5.84 -8.48
C LEU A 117 -9.45 5.24 -7.53
N SER A 118 -8.59 4.35 -8.04
CA SER A 118 -7.53 3.75 -7.24
C SER A 118 -6.45 4.78 -6.83
N PHE A 119 -6.21 5.81 -7.63
CA PHE A 119 -5.30 6.89 -7.29
C PHE A 119 -5.90 7.82 -6.22
N ASP A 120 -7.20 8.10 -6.28
CA ASP A 120 -7.91 8.82 -5.21
C ASP A 120 -7.79 8.08 -3.88
N ILE A 121 -7.93 6.74 -3.90
CA ILE A 121 -7.73 5.89 -2.72
C ILE A 121 -6.28 5.97 -2.22
N LEU A 122 -5.29 6.00 -3.13
CA LEU A 122 -3.88 6.17 -2.76
C LEU A 122 -3.64 7.52 -2.08
N LEU A 123 -4.19 8.61 -2.61
CA LEU A 123 -4.05 9.94 -2.01
C LEU A 123 -4.64 9.99 -0.59
N VAL A 124 -5.82 9.40 -0.37
CA VAL A 124 -6.40 9.27 0.98
C VAL A 124 -5.50 8.42 1.88
N THR A 125 -4.95 7.31 1.34
CA THR A 125 -4.02 6.44 2.08
C THR A 125 -2.79 7.21 2.53
N LEU A 126 -2.13 7.93 1.63
CA LEU A 126 -0.96 8.75 1.93
C LEU A 126 -1.29 9.85 2.95
N PHE A 127 -2.42 10.53 2.77
CA PHE A 127 -2.89 11.55 3.71
C PHE A 127 -3.08 10.99 5.13
N LEU A 128 -3.76 9.86 5.29
CA LEU A 128 -3.92 9.20 6.58
C LEU A 128 -2.57 8.79 7.19
N MET A 129 -1.64 8.34 6.36
CA MET A 129 -0.28 8.01 6.80
C MET A 129 0.50 9.25 7.24
N CYS A 130 0.36 10.39 6.56
CA CYS A 130 0.98 11.64 6.95
C CYS A 130 0.52 12.14 8.32
N VAL A 131 -0.80 12.16 8.53
CA VAL A 131 -1.38 12.88 9.67
C VAL A 131 -1.17 12.12 10.98
N MET A 132 -1.33 10.80 10.98
CA MET A 132 -1.48 10.06 12.24
C MET A 132 -0.73 8.73 12.30
N SER A 133 0.00 8.35 11.26
CA SER A 133 0.60 7.03 11.17
C SER A 133 1.95 6.93 11.87
N TYR A 134 2.23 5.76 12.43
CA TYR A 134 3.51 5.39 13.03
C TYR A 134 4.36 4.52 12.10
N HIS A 135 4.25 4.74 10.79
CA HIS A 135 4.95 3.97 9.76
C HIS A 135 6.47 4.10 9.79
N GLY A 136 7.01 5.13 10.47
CA GLY A 136 8.43 5.31 10.73
C GLY A 136 8.96 4.58 11.97
N ASP A 137 8.16 3.76 12.65
CA ASP A 137 8.60 3.03 13.85
C ASP A 137 9.38 1.78 13.52
N PHE A 138 9.16 1.15 12.37
CA PHE A 138 9.77 -0.13 12.00
C PHE A 138 10.32 -0.11 10.56
N LEU A 139 11.45 -0.81 10.34
CA LEU A 139 12.18 -0.87 9.07
C LEU A 139 12.45 0.52 8.48
N SER A 140 12.96 1.44 9.32
CA SER A 140 13.16 2.84 8.94
C SER A 140 14.50 3.36 9.45
N LEU A 141 15.08 4.32 8.72
CA LEU A 141 16.25 5.06 9.19
C LEU A 141 15.95 5.86 10.47
N ASP A 142 14.71 6.28 10.65
CA ASP A 142 14.30 6.96 11.89
C ASP A 142 14.36 6.02 13.10
N SER A 143 13.98 4.75 12.96
CA SER A 143 14.10 3.76 14.03
C SER A 143 15.57 3.44 14.32
N LEU A 144 16.40 3.36 13.27
CA LEU A 144 17.84 3.13 13.39
C LEU A 144 18.53 4.31 14.12
N ARG A 145 18.15 5.55 13.79
CA ARG A 145 18.67 6.76 14.47
C ARG A 145 18.29 6.81 15.94
N ARG A 146 17.07 6.37 16.28
CA ARG A 146 16.63 6.27 17.68
C ARG A 146 17.31 5.16 18.46
N GLY A 147 17.99 4.23 17.78
CA GLY A 147 18.69 3.12 18.40
C GLY A 147 17.75 2.10 19.06
N GLU A 148 16.56 1.88 18.52
CA GLU A 148 15.52 1.01 19.09
C GLU A 148 15.75 -0.45 18.70
N LEU A 149 16.33 -1.27 19.60
CA LEU A 149 16.66 -2.68 19.37
C LEU A 149 15.45 -3.59 19.09
N ARG A 150 14.24 -3.22 19.53
CA ARG A 150 13.02 -4.01 19.38
C ARG A 150 11.87 -3.18 18.83
N ALA A 151 12.17 -2.37 17.81
CA ALA A 151 11.18 -1.50 17.18
C ALA A 151 9.92 -2.24 16.70
N TYR A 152 10.05 -3.52 16.31
CA TYR A 152 8.93 -4.37 15.90
C TYR A 152 7.91 -4.66 17.02
N LYS A 153 8.28 -4.46 18.31
CA LYS A 153 7.38 -4.60 19.46
C LYS A 153 6.74 -3.29 19.92
N ARG A 154 7.06 -2.17 19.30
CA ARG A 154 6.57 -0.86 19.72
C ARG A 154 5.06 -0.79 19.62
N LEU A 155 4.40 -0.52 20.75
CA LEU A 155 2.95 -0.48 20.84
C LEU A 155 2.42 0.92 20.50
N ARG A 156 1.46 0.99 19.57
CA ARG A 156 0.79 2.21 19.15
C ARG A 156 -0.73 2.03 19.12
N PRO A 157 -1.52 3.10 19.25
CA PRO A 157 -2.96 3.03 19.04
C PRO A 157 -3.30 2.47 17.66
N PHE A 158 -4.23 1.52 17.60
CA PHE A 158 -4.58 0.80 16.38
C PHE A 158 -5.43 1.64 15.41
N PHE A 159 -5.73 2.87 15.76
CA PHE A 159 -6.68 3.76 15.08
C PHE A 159 -6.42 3.89 13.58
N ILE A 160 -5.21 4.26 13.16
CA ILE A 160 -4.88 4.48 11.75
C ILE A 160 -4.97 3.19 10.94
N GLN A 161 -4.41 2.10 11.47
CA GLN A 161 -4.54 0.81 10.79
C GLN A 161 -6.01 0.43 10.59
N ARG A 162 -6.87 0.74 11.56
CA ARG A 162 -8.32 0.51 11.46
C ARG A 162 -8.97 1.40 10.40
N LEU A 163 -8.61 2.68 10.30
CA LEU A 163 -9.12 3.56 9.27
C LEU A 163 -8.74 3.10 7.87
N LEU A 164 -7.49 2.68 7.66
CA LEU A 164 -7.03 2.13 6.38
C LEU A 164 -7.74 0.82 6.04
N GLN A 165 -8.02 -0.04 7.03
CA GLN A 165 -8.83 -1.25 6.84
C GLN A 165 -10.26 -0.90 6.42
N LEU A 166 -10.87 0.11 7.06
CA LEU A 166 -12.22 0.58 6.71
C LEU A 166 -12.24 1.25 5.33
N GLN A 167 -11.18 1.96 4.95
CA GLN A 167 -11.03 2.54 3.62
C GLN A 167 -11.10 1.44 2.54
N LEU A 168 -10.35 0.34 2.71
CA LEU A 168 -10.42 -0.78 1.77
C LEU A 168 -11.82 -1.40 1.72
N ALA A 169 -12.44 -1.66 2.88
CA ALA A 169 -13.78 -2.21 2.94
C ALA A 169 -14.81 -1.29 2.27
N TRP A 170 -14.71 0.02 2.53
CA TRP A 170 -15.57 1.03 1.92
C TRP A 170 -15.42 1.05 0.39
N THR A 171 -14.22 0.89 -0.13
CA THR A 171 -14.00 0.83 -1.58
C THR A 171 -14.76 -0.32 -2.22
N PHE A 172 -14.72 -1.52 -1.63
CA PHE A 172 -15.46 -2.67 -2.12
C PHE A 172 -16.97 -2.45 -2.04
N TRP A 173 -17.48 -1.92 -0.92
CA TRP A 173 -18.91 -1.60 -0.78
C TRP A 173 -19.35 -0.50 -1.74
N TYR A 174 -18.53 0.52 -1.93
CA TYR A 174 -18.83 1.59 -2.88
C TYR A 174 -18.88 1.06 -4.32
N THR A 175 -17.94 0.20 -4.74
CA THR A 175 -17.97 -0.42 -6.07
C THR A 175 -19.17 -1.34 -6.24
N ALA A 176 -19.55 -2.11 -5.22
CA ALA A 176 -20.77 -2.91 -5.26
C ALA A 176 -22.02 -2.03 -5.38
N LEU A 177 -22.12 -0.97 -4.57
CA LEU A 177 -23.23 -0.03 -4.61
C LEU A 177 -23.33 0.68 -5.96
N SER A 178 -22.22 1.16 -6.50
CA SER A 178 -22.20 1.86 -7.79
C SER A 178 -22.69 0.97 -8.95
N LYS A 179 -22.41 -0.32 -8.91
CA LYS A 179 -22.90 -1.30 -9.90
C LYS A 179 -24.41 -1.53 -9.84
N VAL A 180 -25.06 -1.17 -8.74
CA VAL A 180 -26.51 -1.28 -8.60
C VAL A 180 -27.20 0.05 -8.90
N THR A 181 -26.55 1.19 -8.61
CA THR A 181 -27.18 2.51 -8.65
C THR A 181 -26.78 3.38 -9.84
N ALA A 182 -25.56 3.21 -10.36
CA ALA A 182 -25.05 4.02 -11.49
C ALA A 182 -25.20 3.26 -12.81
N GLY A 183 -25.84 3.84 -13.79
CA GLY A 183 -26.15 3.40 -15.15
C GLY A 183 -25.69 2.02 -15.59
N GLY A 184 -26.63 1.09 -15.79
CA GLY A 184 -26.33 -0.33 -16.05
C GLY A 184 -26.35 -1.15 -14.76
N ASN A 185 -27.54 -1.35 -14.21
CA ASN A 185 -27.75 -2.14 -12.98
C ASN A 185 -27.35 -3.61 -13.22
N TRP A 186 -26.33 -4.09 -12.51
CA TRP A 186 -25.82 -5.46 -12.66
C TRP A 186 -26.80 -6.54 -12.20
N LEU A 187 -27.89 -6.18 -11.51
CA LEU A 187 -28.96 -7.09 -11.12
C LEU A 187 -30.02 -7.27 -12.22
N THR A 188 -30.28 -6.24 -13.03
CA THR A 188 -31.32 -6.24 -14.06
C THR A 188 -30.76 -6.27 -15.48
N ASP A 189 -29.68 -5.55 -15.70
CA ASP A 189 -28.99 -5.46 -16.97
C ASP A 189 -27.86 -6.51 -17.02
N ASN A 190 -27.14 -6.62 -18.10
CA ASN A 190 -26.05 -7.58 -18.22
C ASN A 190 -24.74 -6.90 -18.65
N PRO A 191 -24.19 -5.94 -17.85
CA PRO A 191 -22.97 -5.23 -18.24
C PRO A 191 -21.78 -6.16 -18.44
N TYR A 192 -21.71 -7.28 -17.69
CA TYR A 192 -20.64 -8.26 -17.83
C TYR A 192 -20.68 -8.96 -19.20
N TYR A 193 -21.89 -9.23 -19.74
CA TYR A 193 -22.04 -9.76 -21.08
C TYR A 193 -21.48 -8.79 -22.12
N TYR A 194 -21.85 -7.52 -22.05
CA TYR A 194 -21.33 -6.51 -23.00
C TYR A 194 -19.82 -6.36 -22.94
N LEU A 195 -19.24 -6.45 -21.74
CA LEU A 195 -17.78 -6.46 -21.59
C LEU A 195 -17.11 -7.66 -22.25
N MET A 196 -17.76 -8.84 -22.29
CA MET A 196 -17.20 -10.05 -22.89
C MET A 196 -17.47 -10.11 -24.38
N HIS A 197 -18.67 -9.70 -24.82
CA HIS A 197 -19.14 -9.80 -26.22
C HIS A 197 -18.51 -8.71 -27.11
N ASP A 198 -18.62 -7.45 -26.70
CA ASP A 198 -18.12 -6.27 -27.44
C ASP A 198 -17.36 -5.34 -26.47
N PRO A 199 -16.15 -5.73 -26.05
CA PRO A 199 -15.42 -4.97 -25.07
C PRO A 199 -14.96 -3.62 -25.63
N PRO A 200 -15.06 -2.55 -24.85
CA PRO A 200 -14.42 -1.28 -25.19
C PRO A 200 -12.91 -1.47 -25.41
N ILE A 201 -12.35 -0.78 -26.41
CA ILE A 201 -10.93 -0.88 -26.76
C ILE A 201 -10.05 -0.63 -25.53
N GLY A 202 -9.12 -1.57 -25.26
CA GLY A 202 -8.17 -1.45 -24.18
C GLY A 202 -8.72 -1.74 -22.76
N VAL A 203 -9.97 -2.18 -22.61
CA VAL A 203 -10.55 -2.49 -21.29
C VAL A 203 -10.41 -3.97 -20.95
N VAL A 204 -10.72 -4.86 -21.87
CA VAL A 204 -10.68 -6.33 -21.67
C VAL A 204 -9.49 -6.93 -22.38
N ARG A 205 -8.75 -7.80 -21.69
CA ARG A 205 -7.68 -8.58 -22.31
C ARG A 205 -8.25 -9.68 -23.16
N ASP A 206 -7.49 -10.13 -24.14
CA ASP A 206 -7.83 -11.35 -24.86
C ASP A 206 -7.41 -12.55 -24.00
N PHE A 207 -8.38 -13.31 -23.51
CA PHE A 207 -8.17 -14.52 -22.71
C PHE A 207 -9.04 -15.66 -23.25
N PRO A 208 -8.61 -16.94 -23.10
CA PRO A 208 -9.21 -18.07 -23.82
C PRO A 208 -10.72 -18.24 -23.66
N LEU A 209 -11.27 -17.84 -22.51
CA LEU A 209 -12.71 -17.98 -22.24
C LEU A 209 -13.55 -16.76 -22.67
N ARG A 210 -12.94 -15.64 -23.08
CA ARG A 210 -13.67 -14.41 -23.41
C ARG A 210 -14.71 -14.60 -24.49
N ALA A 211 -14.28 -15.13 -25.64
CA ALA A 211 -15.17 -15.33 -26.79
C ALA A 211 -16.30 -16.30 -26.46
N TRP A 212 -16.02 -17.35 -25.69
CA TRP A 212 -17.03 -18.31 -25.25
C TRP A 212 -18.02 -17.65 -24.27
N LEU A 213 -17.56 -16.88 -23.28
CA LEU A 213 -18.42 -16.12 -22.37
C LEU A 213 -19.30 -15.14 -23.13
N GLY A 214 -18.77 -14.44 -24.13
CA GLY A 214 -19.51 -13.52 -24.99
C GLY A 214 -20.63 -14.17 -25.83
N GLN A 215 -20.69 -15.50 -25.87
CA GLN A 215 -21.79 -16.27 -26.52
C GLN A 215 -22.83 -16.76 -25.50
N HIS A 216 -22.60 -16.56 -24.20
CA HIS A 216 -23.43 -17.09 -23.11
C HIS A 216 -24.00 -16.00 -22.21
N PRO A 217 -25.00 -15.20 -22.66
CA PRO A 217 -25.49 -14.03 -21.91
C PRO A 217 -26.05 -14.38 -20.54
N ALA A 218 -26.76 -15.53 -20.40
CA ALA A 218 -27.30 -15.95 -19.11
C ALA A 218 -26.19 -16.26 -18.07
N LEU A 219 -25.09 -16.90 -18.51
CA LEU A 219 -23.93 -17.17 -17.65
C LEU A 219 -23.21 -15.87 -17.26
N CYS A 220 -23.04 -14.95 -18.20
CA CYS A 220 -22.46 -13.64 -17.92
C CYS A 220 -23.26 -12.87 -16.87
N HIS A 221 -24.59 -12.91 -16.96
CA HIS A 221 -25.45 -12.30 -15.95
C HIS A 221 -25.25 -12.93 -14.57
N GLN A 222 -25.24 -14.26 -14.47
CA GLN A 222 -25.00 -14.96 -13.20
C GLN A 222 -23.63 -14.62 -12.62
N LEU A 223 -22.58 -14.61 -13.44
CA LEU A 223 -21.23 -14.22 -13.00
C LEU A 223 -21.19 -12.75 -12.53
N GLY A 224 -21.87 -11.84 -13.20
CA GLY A 224 -22.02 -10.45 -12.79
C GLY A 224 -22.65 -10.30 -11.41
N VAL A 225 -23.75 -11.04 -11.16
CA VAL A 225 -24.41 -11.06 -9.84
C VAL A 225 -23.52 -11.69 -8.77
N VAL A 226 -22.79 -12.76 -9.09
CA VAL A 226 -21.83 -13.39 -8.16
C VAL A 226 -20.69 -12.42 -7.81
N LEU A 227 -20.15 -11.69 -8.79
CA LEU A 227 -19.11 -10.67 -8.54
C LEU A 227 -19.63 -9.54 -7.64
N LEU A 228 -20.86 -9.09 -7.88
CA LEU A 228 -21.50 -8.08 -7.04
C LEU A 228 -21.67 -8.57 -5.59
N ALA A 229 -22.19 -9.78 -5.41
CA ALA A 229 -22.35 -10.41 -4.10
C ALA A 229 -21.00 -10.61 -3.40
N PHE A 230 -19.97 -10.97 -4.15
CA PHE A 230 -18.60 -11.10 -3.65
C PHE A 230 -18.07 -9.75 -3.12
N GLU A 231 -18.16 -8.68 -3.92
CA GLU A 231 -17.70 -7.35 -3.51
C GLU A 231 -18.44 -6.84 -2.26
N ALA A 232 -19.72 -7.12 -2.14
CA ALA A 232 -20.51 -6.77 -0.97
C ALA A 232 -20.11 -7.58 0.28
N ALA A 233 -19.80 -8.87 0.12
CA ALA A 233 -19.62 -9.82 1.23
C ALA A 233 -18.16 -9.93 1.71
N VAL A 234 -17.16 -9.85 0.81
CA VAL A 234 -15.76 -10.12 1.15
C VAL A 234 -15.20 -9.21 2.25
N PRO A 235 -15.56 -7.91 2.35
CA PRO A 235 -15.05 -7.07 3.43
C PRO A 235 -15.43 -7.57 4.82
N PHE A 236 -16.61 -8.19 4.98
CA PHE A 236 -17.01 -8.76 6.28
C PHE A 236 -16.08 -9.90 6.69
N LEU A 237 -15.62 -10.72 5.75
CA LEU A 237 -14.70 -11.82 6.01
C LEU A 237 -13.36 -11.31 6.58
N TRP A 238 -12.90 -10.15 6.16
CA TRP A 238 -11.63 -9.56 6.64
C TRP A 238 -11.69 -9.15 8.13
N PHE A 239 -12.84 -8.70 8.61
CA PHE A 239 -12.99 -8.26 10.00
C PHE A 239 -13.22 -9.43 10.97
N ILE A 240 -13.78 -10.54 10.51
CA ILE A 240 -14.04 -11.72 11.35
C ILE A 240 -12.76 -12.56 11.44
N PRO A 241 -12.19 -12.77 12.66
CA PRO A 241 -10.89 -13.43 12.81
C PRO A 241 -10.80 -14.86 12.24
N ARG A 242 -11.91 -15.61 12.26
CA ARG A 242 -11.96 -17.01 11.78
C ARG A 242 -11.97 -17.09 10.25
N THR A 243 -12.67 -16.17 9.57
CA THR A 243 -12.83 -16.16 8.11
C THR A 243 -11.80 -15.29 7.41
N ARG A 244 -11.01 -14.50 8.15
CA ARG A 244 -10.03 -13.57 7.61
C ARG A 244 -9.03 -14.20 6.62
N PRO A 245 -8.40 -15.38 6.91
CA PRO A 245 -7.48 -15.98 5.96
C PRO A 245 -8.16 -16.31 4.62
N LEU A 246 -9.40 -16.83 4.67
CA LEU A 246 -10.20 -17.08 3.49
C LEU A 246 -10.52 -15.77 2.74
N GLY A 247 -10.97 -14.74 3.47
CA GLY A 247 -11.28 -13.44 2.88
C GLY A 247 -10.06 -12.79 2.20
N LEU A 248 -8.87 -12.90 2.79
CA LEU A 248 -7.63 -12.43 2.19
C LEU A 248 -7.26 -13.23 0.94
N ALA A 249 -7.34 -14.56 0.98
CA ALA A 249 -7.08 -15.42 -0.17
C ALA A 249 -8.04 -15.12 -1.32
N LEU A 250 -9.33 -14.97 -1.05
CA LEU A 250 -10.35 -14.60 -2.03
C LEU A 250 -10.11 -13.20 -2.61
N GLY A 251 -9.71 -12.23 -1.77
CA GLY A 251 -9.35 -10.88 -2.23
C GLY A 251 -8.15 -10.88 -3.17
N ILE A 252 -7.10 -11.64 -2.88
CA ILE A 252 -5.93 -11.79 -3.75
C ILE A 252 -6.32 -12.51 -5.07
N ALA A 253 -7.10 -13.61 -4.97
CA ALA A 253 -7.57 -14.32 -6.15
C ALA A 253 -8.40 -13.42 -7.06
N PHE A 254 -9.25 -12.57 -6.49
CA PHE A 254 -10.02 -11.57 -7.22
C PHE A 254 -9.12 -10.56 -7.94
N GLN A 255 -8.07 -10.04 -7.29
CA GLN A 255 -7.11 -9.13 -7.92
C GLN A 255 -6.37 -9.79 -9.09
N LEU A 256 -5.94 -11.05 -8.92
CA LEU A 256 -5.28 -11.81 -9.97
C LEU A 256 -6.23 -12.09 -11.15
N MET A 257 -7.50 -12.40 -10.86
CA MET A 257 -8.54 -12.56 -11.90
C MET A 257 -8.73 -11.27 -12.69
N LEU A 258 -8.88 -10.13 -12.00
CA LEU A 258 -9.02 -8.83 -12.67
C LEU A 258 -7.80 -8.50 -13.53
N TRP A 259 -6.60 -8.74 -13.03
CA TRP A 259 -5.37 -8.55 -13.82
C TRP A 259 -5.30 -9.47 -15.03
N ALA A 260 -5.73 -10.70 -14.91
CA ALA A 260 -5.72 -11.68 -16.02
C ALA A 260 -6.76 -11.37 -17.10
N THR A 261 -7.88 -10.74 -16.74
CA THR A 261 -9.02 -10.52 -17.63
C THR A 261 -9.18 -9.08 -18.11
N LEU A 262 -8.69 -8.12 -17.35
CA LEU A 262 -8.85 -6.69 -17.63
C LEU A 262 -7.50 -5.97 -17.71
N HIS A 263 -7.46 -4.88 -18.46
CA HIS A 263 -6.36 -3.92 -18.45
C HIS A 263 -6.51 -2.97 -17.25
N VAL A 264 -6.34 -3.51 -16.04
CA VAL A 264 -6.43 -2.69 -14.83
C VAL A 264 -5.16 -1.84 -14.64
N PRO A 265 -5.28 -0.61 -14.13
CA PRO A 265 -4.11 0.22 -13.82
C PRO A 265 -3.18 -0.47 -12.81
N THR A 266 -1.88 -0.27 -12.97
CA THR A 266 -0.84 -0.84 -12.09
C THR A 266 -1.08 -0.53 -10.62
N ILE A 267 -1.58 0.66 -10.32
CA ILE A 267 -1.93 1.06 -8.96
C ILE A 267 -2.99 0.13 -8.35
N PHE A 268 -4.01 -0.25 -9.11
CA PHE A 268 -5.07 -1.14 -8.63
C PHE A 268 -4.50 -2.51 -8.25
N LEU A 269 -3.56 -3.02 -9.06
CA LEU A 269 -2.93 -4.32 -8.83
C LEU A 269 -2.11 -4.35 -7.53
N PHE A 270 -1.44 -3.27 -7.15
CA PHE A 270 -0.54 -3.25 -6.00
C PHE A 270 -1.12 -2.60 -4.75
N LEU A 271 -1.97 -1.57 -4.88
CA LEU A 271 -2.53 -0.85 -3.74
C LEU A 271 -3.46 -1.73 -2.89
N PHE A 272 -4.34 -2.49 -3.53
CA PHE A 272 -5.30 -3.31 -2.81
C PHE A 272 -4.63 -4.44 -2.01
N PRO A 273 -3.71 -5.25 -2.58
CA PRO A 273 -2.92 -6.19 -1.80
C PRO A 273 -2.12 -5.53 -0.68
N SER A 274 -1.57 -4.32 -0.91
CA SER A 274 -0.88 -3.55 0.13
C SER A 274 -1.81 -3.23 1.30
N LEU A 275 -3.02 -2.76 1.04
CA LEU A 275 -4.03 -2.51 2.07
C LEU A 275 -4.47 -3.81 2.78
N MET A 276 -4.50 -4.95 2.08
CA MET A 276 -4.81 -6.25 2.68
C MET A 276 -3.75 -6.70 3.69
N LEU A 277 -2.47 -6.28 3.56
CA LEU A 277 -1.43 -6.55 4.56
C LEU A 277 -1.82 -6.05 5.95
N LEU A 278 -2.58 -4.96 6.02
CA LEU A 278 -3.03 -4.39 7.29
C LEU A 278 -4.01 -5.28 8.07
N PHE A 279 -4.61 -6.30 7.44
CA PHE A 279 -5.46 -7.28 8.11
C PHE A 279 -4.67 -8.42 8.74
N ILE A 280 -3.37 -8.57 8.42
CA ILE A 280 -2.48 -9.49 9.12
C ILE A 280 -2.31 -8.97 10.56
N ARG A 281 -2.52 -9.85 11.54
CA ARG A 281 -2.41 -9.48 12.95
C ARG A 281 -0.96 -9.11 13.28
N PRO A 282 -0.68 -7.90 13.79
CA PRO A 282 0.69 -7.51 14.15
C PRO A 282 1.33 -8.45 15.16
N GLU A 283 0.54 -8.97 16.11
CA GLU A 283 1.01 -9.91 17.13
C GLU A 283 1.44 -11.26 16.52
N ALA A 284 0.83 -11.68 15.42
CA ALA A 284 1.24 -12.89 14.71
C ALA A 284 2.60 -12.70 14.02
N LEU A 285 2.85 -11.52 13.45
CA LEU A 285 4.15 -11.17 12.87
C LEU A 285 5.23 -11.10 13.96
N VAL A 286 4.94 -10.50 15.12
CA VAL A 286 5.87 -10.48 16.26
C VAL A 286 6.22 -11.91 16.69
N ARG A 287 5.23 -12.77 16.91
CA ARG A 287 5.48 -14.17 17.27
C ARG A 287 6.29 -14.92 16.22
N TRP A 288 6.05 -14.65 14.94
CA TRP A 288 6.82 -15.26 13.86
C TRP A 288 8.30 -14.83 13.90
N ILE A 289 8.58 -13.53 14.13
CA ILE A 289 9.95 -13.02 14.32
C ILE A 289 10.61 -13.69 15.53
N GLU A 290 9.92 -13.75 16.67
CA GLU A 290 10.43 -14.37 17.91
C GLU A 290 10.70 -15.87 17.74
N ALA A 291 9.83 -16.58 17.03
CA ALA A 291 10.04 -17.99 16.70
C ALA A 291 11.28 -18.20 15.83
N ARG A 292 11.55 -17.31 14.87
CA ARG A 292 12.78 -17.33 14.06
C ARG A 292 14.01 -17.04 14.89
N GLN A 293 13.96 -16.04 15.79
CA GLN A 293 15.06 -15.74 16.72
C GLN A 293 15.37 -16.94 17.62
N ALA A 294 14.35 -17.61 18.17
CA ALA A 294 14.52 -18.82 18.99
C ALA A 294 15.14 -19.98 18.17
N ALA A 295 14.70 -20.18 16.93
CA ALA A 295 15.26 -21.19 16.04
C ALA A 295 16.74 -20.94 15.70
N HIS A 296 17.14 -19.68 15.51
CA HIS A 296 18.56 -19.33 15.31
C HIS A 296 19.38 -19.52 16.58
N ALA A 297 18.84 -19.12 17.74
CA ALA A 297 19.50 -19.37 19.02
C ALA A 297 19.76 -20.85 19.28
N ALA A 298 18.80 -21.73 18.95
CA ALA A 298 18.95 -23.19 19.14
C ALA A 298 19.98 -23.82 18.17
N ARG A 299 20.25 -23.21 17.00
CA ARG A 299 21.25 -23.70 16.03
C ARG A 299 22.66 -23.17 16.30
N GLY A 300 22.83 -22.26 17.23
CA GLY A 300 24.04 -21.47 17.44
C GLY A 300 24.02 -20.19 16.61
N ARG A 301 24.18 -19.06 17.28
CA ARG A 301 24.34 -17.74 16.62
C ARG A 301 25.79 -17.51 16.24
N GLY A 302 26.00 -16.73 15.20
CA GLY A 302 27.33 -16.22 14.88
C GLY A 302 27.80 -15.29 15.99
N VAL A 303 29.01 -15.43 16.47
CA VAL A 303 29.61 -14.54 17.48
C VAL A 303 30.32 -13.39 16.79
N LEU A 304 29.93 -12.14 17.11
CA LEU A 304 30.61 -10.94 16.66
C LEU A 304 31.41 -10.36 17.81
N ILE A 305 32.74 -10.56 17.79
CA ILE A 305 33.63 -9.98 18.79
C ILE A 305 33.88 -8.50 18.44
N TYR A 306 33.71 -7.60 19.41
CA TYR A 306 33.96 -6.17 19.21
C TYR A 306 34.63 -5.54 20.44
N ASP A 307 35.26 -4.39 20.22
CA ASP A 307 35.86 -3.58 21.28
C ASP A 307 34.80 -2.68 21.93
N GLY A 308 34.40 -3.02 23.16
CA GLY A 308 33.39 -2.26 23.93
C GLY A 308 33.90 -0.89 24.40
N ARG A 309 35.21 -0.61 24.33
CA ARG A 309 35.78 0.71 24.64
C ARG A 309 35.83 1.65 23.43
N CYS A 310 35.70 1.11 22.23
CA CYS A 310 35.68 1.87 20.98
C CYS A 310 34.23 2.38 20.71
N GLY A 311 34.00 3.66 20.79
CA GLY A 311 32.69 4.25 20.53
C GLY A 311 32.14 3.97 19.13
N PHE A 312 32.98 3.90 18.11
CA PHE A 312 32.58 3.52 16.77
C PHE A 312 32.13 2.05 16.70
N CYS A 313 32.87 1.14 17.34
CA CYS A 313 32.54 -0.28 17.36
C CYS A 313 31.20 -0.52 18.06
N VAL A 314 31.00 0.08 19.23
CA VAL A 314 29.72 0.02 19.98
C VAL A 314 28.56 0.54 19.14
N ALA A 315 28.71 1.69 18.49
CA ALA A 315 27.69 2.27 17.63
C ALA A 315 27.38 1.37 16.41
N SER A 316 28.40 0.76 15.81
CA SER A 316 28.24 -0.13 14.66
C SER A 316 27.54 -1.44 15.04
N VAL A 317 27.93 -2.05 16.18
CA VAL A 317 27.28 -3.26 16.72
C VAL A 317 25.83 -2.97 17.06
N ARG A 318 25.53 -1.82 17.69
CA ARG A 318 24.16 -1.44 18.00
C ARG A 318 23.30 -1.31 16.75
N ARG A 319 23.82 -0.71 15.66
CA ARG A 319 23.14 -0.62 14.39
C ARG A 319 22.91 -2.00 13.77
N LEU A 320 23.93 -2.87 13.81
CA LEU A 320 23.79 -4.25 13.35
C LEU A 320 22.70 -5.00 14.12
N GLN A 321 22.65 -4.89 15.44
CA GLN A 321 21.61 -5.51 16.26
C GLN A 321 20.19 -5.01 15.93
N ILE A 322 20.03 -3.75 15.52
CA ILE A 322 18.74 -3.20 15.06
C ILE A 322 18.33 -3.80 13.72
N LEU A 323 19.30 -4.03 12.81
CA LEU A 323 19.07 -4.62 11.49
C LEU A 323 18.93 -6.14 11.57
N ASP A 324 19.54 -6.78 12.56
CA ASP A 324 19.44 -8.23 12.79
C ASP A 324 18.09 -8.62 13.41
N LEU A 325 17.05 -8.49 12.60
CA LEU A 325 15.68 -8.79 13.00
C LEU A 325 15.51 -10.25 13.49
N PHE A 326 16.29 -11.19 12.97
CA PHE A 326 16.15 -12.61 13.24
C PHE A 326 17.15 -13.16 14.27
N GLY A 327 18.02 -12.31 14.81
CA GLY A 327 18.97 -12.70 15.85
C GLY A 327 20.02 -13.70 15.37
N TRP A 328 20.64 -13.41 14.23
CA TRP A 328 21.70 -14.25 13.65
C TRP A 328 23.02 -14.11 14.36
N VAL A 329 23.24 -12.96 15.04
CA VAL A 329 24.52 -12.58 15.61
C VAL A 329 24.37 -12.26 17.10
N ASP A 330 25.25 -12.85 17.91
CA ASP A 330 25.46 -12.51 19.32
C ASP A 330 26.71 -11.63 19.44
N PRO A 331 26.59 -10.33 19.75
CA PRO A 331 27.73 -9.48 19.95
C PRO A 331 28.38 -9.74 21.31
N LEU A 332 29.69 -9.95 21.28
CA LEU A 332 30.53 -10.24 22.44
C LEU A 332 31.58 -9.13 22.61
N ASP A 333 31.54 -8.43 23.74
CA ASP A 333 32.57 -7.46 24.06
C ASP A 333 33.87 -8.17 24.46
N PHE A 334 34.94 -7.93 23.72
CA PHE A 334 36.26 -8.47 23.99
C PHE A 334 36.75 -8.16 25.41
N HIS A 335 36.44 -6.99 25.95
CA HIS A 335 36.85 -6.59 27.30
C HIS A 335 35.98 -7.16 28.42
N ALA A 336 34.78 -7.68 28.11
CA ALA A 336 33.92 -8.29 29.10
C ALA A 336 34.23 -9.78 29.38
N GLN A 337 35.08 -10.37 28.53
CA GLN A 337 35.51 -11.77 28.68
C GLN A 337 37.05 -11.84 28.55
N PRO A 338 37.77 -11.69 29.67
CA PRO A 338 39.24 -11.66 29.66
C PRO A 338 39.88 -13.01 29.27
N ASP A 339 39.08 -14.09 29.18
CA ASP A 339 39.56 -15.47 28.89
C ASP A 339 39.41 -15.86 27.40
N LEU A 340 39.04 -14.91 26.54
CA LEU A 340 39.05 -15.01 25.07
C LEU A 340 40.34 -14.40 24.54
#